data_517139e8f9db679cfe738a8ed82a7964
#
_entry.id   517139e8f9db679cfe738a8ed82a7964
#
_cell.length_a   1.000
_cell.length_b   1.000
_cell.length_c   1.000
_cell.angle_alpha   90.00
_cell.angle_beta   90.00
_cell.angle_gamma   90.00
#
_symmetry.space_group_name_H-M   'P 1'
#
loop_
_entity.id
_entity.type
_entity.pdbx_description
1 polymer ?
#
loop_
_entity_poly.entity_id
_entity_poly.type
_entity_poly.pdbx_seq_one_letter_code
_entity_poly.pdbx_strand_id
1 'polypeptide(L)'
;RRCLLDAVGAVRPEGRLGDVGAAVQQRAEAAGYGVVREFVGHGIGRSLHEEPQVPNYGKAGHGQRLKPGLVIAIEPMITGGSWRVQIDDDGWTARTEDGRLAAHFECSVAVTPDGHRVLGSEEFLNA
;
A
#
# COMPACT_ATOMS: atom_id res chain seq x y z
N ARG A 1 2.35 -2.48 10.15
CA ARG A 1 1.17 -3.38 10.12
C ARG A 1 -0.15 -2.60 10.11
N ARG A 2 -0.43 -1.70 11.08
CA ARG A 2 -1.70 -0.98 11.18
C ARG A 2 -2.07 -0.23 9.90
N CYS A 3 -1.10 0.38 9.23
CA CYS A 3 -1.34 1.04 7.94
C CYS A 3 -1.88 0.08 6.89
N LEU A 4 -1.33 -1.15 6.83
CA LEU A 4 -1.81 -2.19 5.93
C LEU A 4 -3.24 -2.62 6.27
N LEU A 5 -3.56 -2.82 7.55
CA LEU A 5 -4.91 -3.19 7.98
C LEU A 5 -5.95 -2.13 7.61
N ASP A 6 -5.64 -0.85 7.83
CA ASP A 6 -6.53 0.26 7.46
C ASP A 6 -6.72 0.34 5.93
N ALA A 7 -5.65 0.12 5.17
CA ALA A 7 -5.69 0.09 3.71
C ALA A 7 -6.56 -1.05 3.17
N VAL A 8 -6.38 -2.27 3.72
CA VAL A 8 -7.21 -3.43 3.38
C VAL A 8 -8.69 -3.15 3.69
N GLY A 9 -8.98 -2.58 4.86
CA GLY A 9 -10.34 -2.19 5.25
C GLY A 9 -10.99 -1.14 4.33
N ALA A 10 -10.19 -0.36 3.61
CA ALA A 10 -10.68 0.60 2.61
C ALA A 10 -11.01 -0.04 1.25
N VAL A 11 -10.59 -1.29 1.00
CA VAL A 11 -10.89 -1.99 -0.26
C VAL A 11 -12.35 -2.46 -0.27
N ARG A 12 -13.11 -1.92 -1.21
CA ARG A 12 -14.53 -2.29 -1.42
C ARG A 12 -14.91 -2.09 -2.89
N PRO A 13 -15.91 -2.83 -3.38
CA PRO A 13 -16.42 -2.59 -4.72
C PRO A 13 -16.92 -1.16 -4.85
N GLU A 14 -16.70 -0.55 -6.01
CA GLU A 14 -17.01 0.86 -6.33
C GLU A 14 -16.22 1.92 -5.53
N GLY A 15 -15.39 1.52 -4.55
CA GLY A 15 -14.38 2.38 -3.94
C GLY A 15 -13.31 2.80 -4.94
N ARG A 16 -12.32 3.54 -4.48
CA ARG A 16 -11.24 4.03 -5.34
C ARG A 16 -9.85 3.75 -4.74
N LEU A 17 -8.85 3.67 -5.59
CA LEU A 17 -7.45 3.49 -5.14
C LEU A 17 -6.99 4.59 -4.18
N GLY A 18 -7.48 5.82 -4.37
CA GLY A 18 -7.21 6.91 -3.44
C GLY A 18 -7.75 6.68 -2.03
N ASP A 19 -8.80 5.86 -1.85
CA ASP A 19 -9.30 5.49 -0.52
C ASP A 19 -8.26 4.64 0.21
N VAL A 20 -7.63 3.69 -0.50
CA VAL A 20 -6.57 2.82 0.01
C VAL A 20 -5.34 3.63 0.41
N GLY A 21 -4.84 4.48 -0.50
CA GLY A 21 -3.68 5.33 -0.25
C GLY A 21 -3.90 6.34 0.88
N ALA A 22 -5.08 6.97 0.94
CA ALA A 22 -5.44 7.90 2.00
C ALA A 22 -5.48 7.20 3.38
N ALA A 23 -5.97 5.96 3.47
CA ALA A 23 -6.00 5.20 4.71
C ALA A 23 -4.60 4.95 5.26
N VAL A 24 -3.65 4.55 4.38
CA VAL A 24 -2.23 4.40 4.75
C VAL A 24 -1.66 5.71 5.27
N GLN A 25 -1.79 6.77 4.46
CA GLN A 25 -1.20 8.08 4.74
C GLN A 25 -1.72 8.67 6.04
N GLN A 26 -3.02 8.68 6.24
CA GLN A 26 -3.65 9.19 7.47
C GLN A 26 -3.15 8.45 8.71
N ARG A 27 -3.06 7.12 8.64
CA ARG A 27 -2.56 6.31 9.76
C ARG A 27 -1.11 6.60 10.08
N ALA A 28 -0.25 6.64 9.08
CA ALA A 28 1.18 6.86 9.24
C ALA A 28 1.46 8.27 9.77
N GLU A 29 0.92 9.30 9.12
CA GLU A 29 1.15 10.71 9.48
C GLU A 29 0.58 11.06 10.85
N ALA A 30 -0.59 10.53 11.23
CA ALA A 30 -1.14 10.70 12.58
C ALA A 30 -0.25 10.11 13.68
N ALA A 31 0.58 9.13 13.35
CA ALA A 31 1.56 8.53 14.25
C ALA A 31 2.97 9.15 14.13
N GLY A 32 3.14 10.21 13.32
CA GLY A 32 4.40 10.92 13.13
C GLY A 32 5.39 10.23 12.18
N TYR A 33 4.89 9.31 11.32
CA TYR A 33 5.71 8.59 10.33
C TYR A 33 5.56 9.18 8.93
N GLY A 34 6.65 9.10 8.13
CA GLY A 34 6.61 9.39 6.70
C GLY A 34 6.09 8.19 5.90
N VAL A 35 5.52 8.47 4.73
CA VAL A 35 5.08 7.44 3.77
C VAL A 35 5.92 7.54 2.51
N VAL A 36 6.66 6.49 2.16
CA VAL A 36 7.47 6.41 0.95
C VAL A 36 6.57 6.57 -0.29
N ARG A 37 7.03 7.34 -1.28
CA ARG A 37 6.25 7.68 -2.48
C ARG A 37 6.82 7.09 -3.76
N GLU A 38 8.10 6.78 -3.79
CA GLU A 38 8.82 6.24 -4.95
C GLU A 38 8.44 4.80 -5.25
N PHE A 39 8.02 4.07 -4.21
CA PHE A 39 7.56 2.69 -4.33
C PHE A 39 6.09 2.61 -3.96
N VAL A 40 5.35 1.88 -4.77
CA VAL A 40 3.90 1.74 -4.64
C VAL A 40 3.50 0.29 -4.86
N GLY A 41 2.32 -0.07 -4.39
CA GLY A 41 1.70 -1.34 -4.72
C GLY A 41 1.27 -1.39 -6.19
N HIS A 42 0.74 -2.51 -6.62
CA HIS A 42 0.48 -2.78 -8.03
C HIS A 42 -0.69 -3.75 -8.23
N GLY A 43 -1.23 -3.77 -9.44
CA GLY A 43 -2.12 -4.83 -9.89
C GLY A 43 -1.39 -6.17 -9.99
N ILE A 44 -2.14 -7.26 -9.83
CA ILE A 44 -1.67 -8.63 -9.99
C ILE A 44 -2.62 -9.35 -10.95
N GLY A 45 -2.06 -10.06 -11.94
CA GLY A 45 -2.84 -10.81 -12.90
C GLY A 45 -2.02 -11.90 -13.56
N ARG A 46 -1.87 -11.85 -14.88
CA ARG A 46 -1.01 -12.78 -15.60
C ARG A 46 0.47 -12.58 -15.28
N SER A 47 0.82 -11.34 -14.96
CA SER A 47 2.14 -10.97 -14.46
C SER A 47 2.05 -10.61 -12.98
N LEU A 48 3.16 -10.75 -12.26
CA LEU A 48 3.24 -10.36 -10.86
C LEU A 48 2.97 -8.87 -10.68
N HIS A 49 3.49 -8.03 -11.58
CA HIS A 49 3.30 -6.59 -11.58
C HIS A 49 2.53 -6.17 -12.82
N GLU A 50 1.32 -5.68 -12.62
CA GLU A 50 0.45 -5.13 -13.66
C GLU A 50 -0.15 -3.80 -13.19
N GLU A 51 -0.76 -3.05 -14.10
CA GLU A 51 -1.64 -1.94 -13.75
C GLU A 51 -2.86 -2.43 -12.92
N PRO A 52 -3.37 -1.60 -12.02
CA PRO A 52 -2.96 -0.23 -11.77
C PRO A 52 -1.84 -0.11 -10.73
N GLN A 53 -1.16 1.04 -10.70
CA GLN A 53 -0.36 1.42 -9.54
C GLN A 53 -1.26 1.64 -8.33
N VAL A 54 -0.78 1.24 -7.14
CA VAL A 54 -1.51 1.34 -5.85
C VAL A 54 -0.69 2.19 -4.87
N PRO A 55 -0.75 3.51 -4.97
CA PRO A 55 0.00 4.39 -4.08
C PRO A 55 -0.41 4.23 -2.61
N ASN A 56 0.57 4.38 -1.72
CA ASN A 56 0.36 4.37 -0.26
C ASN A 56 0.00 5.76 0.28
N TYR A 57 -0.38 6.68 -0.57
CA TYR A 57 -0.79 8.05 -0.28
C TYR A 57 -1.84 8.49 -1.29
N GLY A 58 -2.53 9.59 -1.02
CA GLY A 58 -3.48 10.15 -1.96
C GLY A 58 -4.70 10.75 -1.30
N LYS A 59 -5.71 11.02 -2.13
CA LYS A 59 -6.96 11.65 -1.72
C LYS A 59 -8.11 10.66 -1.84
N ALA A 60 -8.85 10.46 -0.75
CA ALA A 60 -10.06 9.65 -0.75
C ALA A 60 -11.06 10.10 -1.82
N GLY A 61 -11.73 9.14 -2.43
CA GLY A 61 -12.69 9.36 -3.51
C GLY A 61 -12.06 9.63 -4.89
N HIS A 62 -10.73 9.54 -5.03
CA HIS A 62 -10.01 9.79 -6.29
C HIS A 62 -9.31 8.53 -6.81
N GLY A 63 -8.87 8.59 -8.05
CA GLY A 63 -8.18 7.49 -8.73
C GLY A 63 -9.12 6.45 -9.34
N GLN A 64 -8.53 5.35 -9.81
CA GLN A 64 -9.25 4.26 -10.47
C GLN A 64 -10.26 3.60 -9.53
N ARG A 65 -11.41 3.22 -10.06
CA ARG A 65 -12.43 2.44 -9.33
C ARG A 65 -11.95 1.01 -9.08
N LEU A 66 -12.23 0.53 -7.88
CA LEU A 66 -12.03 -0.85 -7.49
C LEU A 66 -13.22 -1.68 -7.98
N LYS A 67 -12.99 -2.52 -8.99
CA LYS A 67 -14.02 -3.38 -9.57
C LYS A 67 -13.86 -4.82 -9.08
N PRO A 68 -14.94 -5.55 -8.82
CA PRO A 68 -14.87 -6.98 -8.54
C PRO A 68 -14.03 -7.73 -9.58
N GLY A 69 -13.15 -8.62 -9.12
CA GLY A 69 -12.18 -9.33 -9.95
C GLY A 69 -10.80 -8.68 -10.06
N LEU A 70 -10.65 -7.42 -9.64
CA LEU A 70 -9.33 -6.79 -9.53
C LEU A 70 -8.57 -7.39 -8.36
N VAL A 71 -7.30 -7.75 -8.59
CA VAL A 71 -6.36 -8.19 -7.56
C VAL A 71 -5.22 -7.18 -7.49
N ILE A 72 -4.87 -6.74 -6.30
CA ILE A 72 -3.82 -5.75 -6.06
C ILE A 72 -2.90 -6.17 -4.92
N ALA A 73 -1.64 -5.80 -5.01
CA ALA A 73 -0.72 -5.76 -3.88
C ALA A 73 -0.87 -4.41 -3.16
N ILE A 74 -1.06 -4.44 -1.86
CA ILE A 74 -1.04 -3.27 -0.98
C ILE A 74 0.19 -3.42 -0.10
N GLU A 75 1.12 -2.48 -0.21
CA GLU A 75 2.47 -2.63 0.34
C GLU A 75 3.00 -1.32 0.95
N PRO A 76 2.39 -0.83 2.03
CA PRO A 76 2.82 0.39 2.69
C PRO A 76 4.26 0.29 3.19
N MET A 77 5.06 1.29 2.83
CA MET A 77 6.41 1.52 3.32
C MET A 77 6.41 2.83 4.11
N ILE A 78 6.72 2.75 5.39
CA ILE A 78 6.75 3.90 6.30
C ILE A 78 8.15 4.12 6.87
N THR A 79 8.46 5.36 7.20
CA THR A 79 9.75 5.80 7.71
C THR A 79 9.60 6.50 9.06
N GLY A 80 10.59 6.39 9.91
CA GLY A 80 10.65 7.11 11.19
C GLY A 80 10.99 8.61 11.06
N GLY A 81 11.07 9.14 9.84
CA GLY A 81 11.42 10.53 9.54
C GLY A 81 10.89 10.98 8.19
N SER A 82 11.78 11.53 7.36
CA SER A 82 11.43 11.93 5.99
C SER A 82 10.94 10.73 5.17
N TRP A 83 9.94 10.95 4.32
CA TRP A 83 9.45 9.94 3.40
C TRP A 83 10.42 9.65 2.23
N ARG A 84 11.44 10.50 2.06
CA ARG A 84 12.38 10.41 0.95
C ARG A 84 13.31 9.21 1.08
N VAL A 85 13.58 8.59 -0.05
CA VAL A 85 14.51 7.47 -0.16
C VAL A 85 15.56 7.77 -1.23
N GLN A 86 16.69 7.10 -1.14
CA GLN A 86 17.75 7.08 -2.14
C GLN A 86 18.03 5.64 -2.54
N ILE A 87 18.43 5.45 -3.79
CA ILE A 87 18.88 4.16 -4.31
C ILE A 87 20.39 4.13 -4.23
N ASP A 88 20.95 3.08 -3.65
CA ASP A 88 22.40 2.86 -3.58
C ASP A 88 23.00 2.60 -4.99
N ASP A 89 24.34 2.65 -5.08
CA ASP A 89 25.08 2.46 -6.34
C ASP A 89 24.85 1.07 -6.98
N ASP A 90 24.34 0.10 -6.23
CA ASP A 90 23.95 -1.22 -6.75
C ASP A 90 22.69 -1.17 -7.61
N GLY A 91 22.01 -0.03 -7.67
CA GLY A 91 20.78 0.19 -8.44
C GLY A 91 19.57 -0.57 -7.92
N TRP A 92 19.66 -1.15 -6.72
CA TRP A 92 18.62 -2.00 -6.12
C TRP A 92 18.27 -1.62 -4.69
N THR A 93 19.26 -1.44 -3.83
CA THR A 93 19.04 -1.16 -2.42
C THR A 93 18.48 0.24 -2.22
N ALA A 94 17.31 0.32 -1.59
CA ALA A 94 16.67 1.58 -1.21
C ALA A 94 16.92 1.86 0.28
N ARG A 95 17.36 3.06 0.62
CA ARG A 95 17.56 3.54 1.99
C ARG A 95 16.79 4.82 2.24
N THR A 96 16.40 5.05 3.48
CA THR A 96 15.91 6.36 3.89
C THR A 96 17.01 7.40 3.74
N GLU A 97 16.69 8.56 3.16
CA GLU A 97 17.65 9.65 2.94
C GLU A 97 18.23 10.19 4.26
N ASP A 98 17.45 10.19 5.32
CA ASP A 98 17.83 10.67 6.65
C ASP A 98 18.42 9.58 7.58
N GLY A 99 18.58 8.35 7.09
CA GLY A 99 19.14 7.22 7.83
C GLY A 99 18.23 6.66 8.93
N ARG A 100 16.99 7.11 9.06
CA ARG A 100 16.05 6.58 10.05
C ARG A 100 15.47 5.25 9.60
N LEU A 101 14.95 4.49 10.56
CA LEU A 101 14.36 3.18 10.30
C LEU A 101 13.15 3.28 9.38
N ALA A 102 12.97 2.27 8.54
CA ALA A 102 11.80 2.07 7.72
C ALA A 102 11.20 0.67 7.98
N ALA A 103 9.93 0.52 7.64
CA ALA A 103 9.24 -0.75 7.72
C ALA A 103 8.30 -0.92 6.52
N HIS A 104 8.23 -2.14 6.02
CA HIS A 104 7.39 -2.55 4.90
C HIS A 104 6.53 -3.74 5.31
N PHE A 105 5.24 -3.69 4.99
CA PHE A 105 4.30 -4.79 5.11
C PHE A 105 3.49 -4.88 3.82
N GLU A 106 3.19 -6.09 3.38
CA GLU A 106 2.51 -6.33 2.12
C GLU A 106 1.47 -7.43 2.24
N CYS A 107 0.38 -7.32 1.48
CA CYS A 107 -0.52 -8.43 1.18
C CYS A 107 -1.19 -8.25 -0.19
N SER A 108 -1.61 -9.39 -0.76
CA SER A 108 -2.45 -9.42 -1.95
C SER A 108 -3.92 -9.41 -1.56
N VAL A 109 -4.71 -8.58 -2.23
CA VAL A 109 -6.14 -8.40 -1.93
C VAL A 109 -6.94 -8.47 -3.22
N ALA A 110 -7.97 -9.33 -3.24
CA ALA A 110 -8.95 -9.38 -4.32
C ALA A 110 -10.19 -8.56 -3.95
N VAL A 111 -10.65 -7.74 -4.89
CA VAL A 111 -11.95 -7.06 -4.78
C VAL A 111 -13.05 -8.06 -5.14
N THR A 112 -14.03 -8.22 -4.25
CA THR A 112 -15.18 -9.12 -4.46
C THR A 112 -16.46 -8.31 -4.62
N PRO A 113 -17.56 -8.91 -5.10
CA PRO A 113 -18.85 -8.21 -5.17
C PRO A 113 -19.32 -7.64 -3.84
N ASP A 114 -18.98 -8.33 -2.73
CA ASP A 114 -19.46 -7.99 -1.38
C ASP A 114 -18.42 -7.27 -0.51
N GLY A 115 -17.21 -7.00 -1.05
CA GLY A 115 -16.14 -6.36 -0.29
C GLY A 115 -14.76 -6.70 -0.82
N HIS A 116 -13.96 -7.39 -0.02
CA HIS A 116 -12.62 -7.84 -0.41
C HIS A 116 -12.27 -9.18 0.25
N ARG A 117 -11.23 -9.80 -0.29
CA ARG A 117 -10.61 -11.01 0.27
C ARG A 117 -9.10 -10.86 0.26
N VAL A 118 -8.46 -11.05 1.41
CA VAL A 118 -7.00 -11.19 1.49
C VAL A 118 -6.62 -12.57 0.96
N LEU A 119 -5.57 -12.62 0.14
CA LEU A 119 -5.05 -13.84 -0.46
C LEU A 119 -3.78 -14.28 0.27
N GLY A 120 -3.64 -15.58 0.50
CA GLY A 120 -2.53 -16.17 1.25
C GLY A 120 -2.80 -16.28 2.74
N SER A 121 -1.73 -16.27 3.57
CA SER A 121 -1.86 -16.35 5.03
C SER A 121 -2.35 -15.04 5.62
N GLU A 122 -3.39 -15.12 6.46
CA GLU A 122 -3.93 -13.98 7.21
C GLU A 122 -3.32 -13.87 8.63
N GLU A 123 -2.38 -14.73 8.99
CA GLU A 123 -1.82 -14.78 10.34
C GLU A 123 -1.26 -13.43 10.79
N PHE A 124 -0.58 -12.72 9.90
CA PHE A 124 -0.03 -11.39 10.21
C PHE A 124 -1.10 -10.31 10.39
N LEU A 125 -2.32 -10.52 9.90
CA LEU A 125 -3.44 -9.60 10.13
C LEU A 125 -4.00 -9.73 11.54
N ASN A 126 -3.87 -10.93 12.14
CA ASN A 126 -4.44 -11.28 13.43
C ASN A 126 -3.43 -11.22 14.59
N ALA A 127 -2.14 -11.07 14.31
CA ALA A 127 -1.07 -11.05 15.31
C ALA A 127 -0.94 -9.72 16.07
#